data_43f92b92a7af93abf49cbcc253667e17
#
_entry.id   43f92b92a7af93abf49cbcc253667e17
#
_cell.length_a   1.000
_cell.length_b   1.000
_cell.length_c   1.000
_cell.angle_alpha   90.00
_cell.angle_beta   90.00
_cell.angle_gamma   90.00
#
_symmetry.space_group_name_H-M   'P 1'
#
loop_
_entity.id
_entity.type
_entity.pdbx_description
1 polymer ?
#
loop_
_entity_poly.entity_id
_entity_poly.type
_entity_poly.pdbx_seq_one_letter_code
_entity_poly.pdbx_strand_id
1 'polypeptide(L)'
;MKKIGFIIINYNDYKTTKKLVDNIKDYKVINEIVVVDNKSTDKSVLELKKINNITLIANEENYGFAKAINIGCKYLIDKYKDCYIFVSNSDIRIEEENDLKELVKTFKVKDIALVGPVIKEPDGVVRGWKLTSVNEDILMNIPLINRIYRNKLLNYKDSYYKTLLSYVDMVKGCFFLIDSKALEKINYLDENTFLYYEENILAKKLKVKKYKTVINNKVTIYHDHAKTISKNVNNINRYKITKESFMYYEKNYNDANSLQIFILKILNNINLIVKKIRKK
;
A
#
# COMPACT_ATOMS: atom_id res chain seq x y z
N MET A 1 -5.50 -11.41 23.71
CA MET A 1 -4.85 -10.50 22.72
C MET A 1 -5.23 -10.99 21.34
N LYS A 2 -5.60 -10.11 20.38
CA LYS A 2 -5.89 -10.51 19.00
C LYS A 2 -4.67 -11.20 18.39
N LYS A 3 -4.90 -12.17 17.52
CA LYS A 3 -3.85 -12.79 16.72
C LYS A 3 -3.30 -11.80 15.71
N ILE A 4 -2.05 -11.99 15.28
CA ILE A 4 -1.36 -11.10 14.35
C ILE A 4 -0.88 -11.92 13.17
N GLY A 5 -1.45 -11.63 11.98
CA GLY A 5 -1.00 -12.16 10.71
C GLY A 5 -0.05 -11.19 10.01
N PHE A 6 0.85 -11.71 9.22
CA PHE A 6 1.78 -10.93 8.40
C PHE A 6 1.71 -11.42 6.96
N ILE A 7 1.22 -10.56 6.05
CA ILE A 7 1.08 -10.87 4.64
C ILE A 7 2.23 -10.26 3.86
N ILE A 8 2.87 -11.06 3.02
CA ILE A 8 3.89 -10.62 2.06
C ILE A 8 3.40 -10.92 0.66
N ILE A 9 3.38 -9.91 -0.21
CA ILE A 9 3.02 -10.09 -1.63
C ILE A 9 4.31 -10.34 -2.42
N ASN A 10 4.34 -11.49 -3.13
CA ASN A 10 5.44 -11.87 -4.01
C ASN A 10 5.02 -11.86 -5.48
N TYR A 11 5.89 -11.32 -6.33
CA TYR A 11 5.79 -11.46 -7.79
C TYR A 11 7.17 -11.42 -8.41
N ASN A 12 7.65 -12.56 -8.92
CA ASN A 12 8.97 -12.72 -9.56
C ASN A 12 10.15 -12.19 -8.72
N ASP A 13 10.08 -12.35 -7.38
CA ASP A 13 11.14 -11.86 -6.47
C ASP A 13 11.26 -12.68 -5.18
N TYR A 14 11.36 -14.01 -5.32
CA TYR A 14 11.48 -14.91 -4.16
C TYR A 14 12.69 -14.63 -3.27
N LYS A 15 13.78 -14.09 -3.84
CA LYS A 15 14.99 -13.80 -3.06
C LYS A 15 14.76 -12.72 -2.03
N THR A 16 14.06 -11.65 -2.42
CA THR A 16 13.72 -10.56 -1.53
C THR A 16 12.65 -11.00 -0.52
N THR A 17 11.64 -11.74 -0.99
CA THR A 17 10.62 -12.34 -0.13
C THR A 17 11.23 -13.26 0.93
N LYS A 18 12.16 -14.15 0.53
CA LYS A 18 12.87 -15.02 1.47
C LYS A 18 13.67 -14.22 2.50
N LYS A 19 14.36 -13.16 2.08
CA LYS A 19 15.12 -12.27 2.98
C LYS A 19 14.18 -11.63 4.04
N LEU A 20 13.00 -11.17 3.66
CA LEU A 20 12.03 -10.64 4.61
C LEU A 20 11.50 -11.74 5.55
N VAL A 21 11.14 -12.91 5.03
CA VAL A 21 10.72 -14.05 5.86
C VAL A 21 11.81 -14.41 6.87
N ASP A 22 13.08 -14.53 6.44
CA ASP A 22 14.20 -14.85 7.32
C ASP A 22 14.42 -13.74 8.40
N ASN A 23 14.08 -12.49 8.08
CA ASN A 23 14.17 -11.37 9.03
C ASN A 23 13.10 -11.48 10.14
N ILE A 24 11.89 -11.94 9.83
CA ILE A 24 10.76 -11.88 10.77
C ILE A 24 10.27 -13.22 11.32
N LYS A 25 10.73 -14.35 10.80
CA LYS A 25 10.22 -15.70 11.13
C LYS A 25 10.29 -16.06 12.62
N ASP A 26 11.25 -15.47 13.34
CA ASP A 26 11.47 -15.72 14.77
C ASP A 26 10.78 -14.68 15.68
N TYR A 27 10.04 -13.72 15.10
CA TYR A 27 9.32 -12.69 15.85
C TYR A 27 8.08 -13.29 16.52
N LYS A 28 8.09 -13.35 17.85
CA LYS A 28 7.01 -13.96 18.66
C LYS A 28 5.69 -13.20 18.58
N VAL A 29 5.73 -11.95 18.17
CA VAL A 29 4.51 -11.14 17.99
C VAL A 29 3.69 -11.60 16.79
N ILE A 30 4.31 -12.23 15.79
CA ILE A 30 3.66 -12.74 14.58
C ILE A 30 3.16 -14.16 14.86
N ASN A 31 1.86 -14.38 14.67
CA ASN A 31 1.28 -15.72 14.80
C ASN A 31 1.33 -16.51 13.49
N GLU A 32 1.35 -15.85 12.36
CA GLU A 32 1.41 -16.49 11.05
C GLU A 32 1.95 -15.56 9.97
N ILE A 33 2.85 -16.08 9.15
CA ILE A 33 3.36 -15.42 7.95
C ILE A 33 2.68 -16.05 6.74
N VAL A 34 1.97 -15.24 5.96
CA VAL A 34 1.31 -15.64 4.72
C VAL A 34 2.04 -14.98 3.55
N VAL A 35 2.58 -15.79 2.66
CA VAL A 35 3.15 -15.31 1.40
C VAL A 35 2.14 -15.56 0.29
N VAL A 36 1.67 -14.50 -0.35
CA VAL A 36 0.79 -14.60 -1.52
C VAL A 36 1.64 -14.39 -2.76
N ASP A 37 1.86 -15.47 -3.51
CA ASP A 37 2.52 -15.43 -4.80
C ASP A 37 1.51 -15.09 -5.90
N ASN A 38 1.70 -13.95 -6.53
CA ASN A 38 0.73 -13.41 -7.50
C ASN A 38 1.00 -13.91 -8.94
N LYS A 39 1.12 -15.24 -9.11
CA LYS A 39 1.42 -15.90 -10.39
C LYS A 39 2.83 -15.57 -10.90
N SER A 40 3.84 -15.78 -10.10
CA SER A 40 5.22 -15.66 -10.57
C SER A 40 5.52 -16.63 -11.69
N THR A 41 6.32 -16.18 -12.64
CA THR A 41 6.76 -16.96 -13.81
C THR A 41 8.21 -17.46 -13.68
N ASP A 42 8.89 -17.05 -12.61
CA ASP A 42 10.23 -17.48 -12.23
C ASP A 42 10.19 -18.69 -11.27
N LYS A 43 11.28 -18.91 -10.55
CA LYS A 43 11.38 -19.99 -9.56
C LYS A 43 10.69 -19.68 -8.22
N SER A 44 9.93 -18.56 -8.10
CA SER A 44 9.38 -18.08 -6.82
C SER A 44 8.57 -19.16 -6.09
N VAL A 45 7.57 -19.74 -6.72
CA VAL A 45 6.72 -20.75 -6.07
C VAL A 45 7.54 -21.98 -5.63
N LEU A 46 8.50 -22.43 -6.46
CA LEU A 46 9.35 -23.57 -6.15
C LEU A 46 10.24 -23.31 -4.93
N GLU A 47 10.85 -22.12 -4.87
CA GLU A 47 11.78 -21.76 -3.79
C GLU A 47 11.03 -21.39 -2.49
N LEU A 48 9.90 -20.72 -2.59
CA LEU A 48 9.09 -20.36 -1.41
C LEU A 48 8.45 -21.58 -0.75
N LYS A 49 8.08 -22.62 -1.50
CA LYS A 49 7.60 -23.91 -0.95
C LYS A 49 8.62 -24.62 -0.04
N LYS A 50 9.90 -24.31 -0.16
CA LYS A 50 10.96 -24.89 0.67
C LYS A 50 11.09 -24.21 2.04
N ILE A 51 10.42 -23.09 2.24
CA ILE A 51 10.51 -22.32 3.48
C ILE A 51 9.49 -22.89 4.49
N ASN A 52 10.01 -23.35 5.62
CA ASN A 52 9.17 -23.80 6.72
C ASN A 52 8.53 -22.57 7.45
N ASN A 53 7.44 -22.82 8.16
CA ASN A 53 6.74 -21.85 9.02
C ASN A 53 6.14 -20.64 8.27
N ILE A 54 5.84 -20.82 6.99
CA ILE A 54 5.00 -19.87 6.22
C ILE A 54 3.81 -20.60 5.62
N THR A 55 2.73 -19.88 5.40
CA THR A 55 1.63 -20.31 4.52
C THR A 55 1.87 -19.69 3.15
N LEU A 56 2.08 -20.50 2.13
CA LEU A 56 2.22 -20.05 0.74
C LEU A 56 0.87 -20.22 0.02
N ILE A 57 0.34 -19.12 -0.49
CA ILE A 57 -0.84 -19.08 -1.37
C ILE A 57 -0.34 -18.71 -2.77
N ALA A 58 -0.37 -19.65 -3.70
CA ALA A 58 0.01 -19.41 -5.09
C ALA A 58 -1.26 -19.14 -5.93
N ASN A 59 -1.39 -17.94 -6.44
CA ASN A 59 -2.52 -17.55 -7.27
C ASN A 59 -2.41 -18.16 -8.68
N GLU A 60 -3.56 -18.43 -9.30
CA GLU A 60 -3.63 -18.97 -10.67
C GLU A 60 -3.38 -17.90 -11.74
N GLU A 61 -3.58 -16.61 -11.38
CA GLU A 61 -3.35 -15.45 -12.24
C GLU A 61 -2.69 -14.31 -11.45
N ASN A 62 -2.11 -13.35 -12.15
CA ASN A 62 -1.70 -12.08 -11.54
C ASN A 62 -2.92 -11.18 -11.39
N TYR A 63 -3.53 -11.23 -10.21
CA TYR A 63 -4.75 -10.50 -9.89
C TYR A 63 -4.54 -9.00 -9.55
N GLY A 64 -3.32 -8.50 -9.61
CA GLY A 64 -2.99 -7.17 -9.13
C GLY A 64 -2.80 -7.12 -7.60
N PHE A 65 -2.53 -5.93 -7.08
CA PHE A 65 -2.07 -5.78 -5.69
C PHE A 65 -3.20 -5.93 -4.67
N ALA A 66 -4.32 -5.21 -4.87
CA ALA A 66 -5.44 -5.23 -3.93
C ALA A 66 -6.05 -6.62 -3.76
N LYS A 67 -6.29 -7.35 -4.85
CA LYS A 67 -6.86 -8.70 -4.79
C LYS A 67 -5.90 -9.71 -4.16
N ALA A 68 -4.60 -9.59 -4.42
CA ALA A 68 -3.61 -10.44 -3.76
C ALA A 68 -3.59 -10.21 -2.24
N ILE A 69 -3.66 -8.96 -1.77
CA ILE A 69 -3.82 -8.64 -0.34
C ILE A 69 -5.09 -9.25 0.21
N ASN A 70 -6.23 -9.08 -0.47
CA ASN A 70 -7.51 -9.59 -0.01
C ASN A 70 -7.52 -11.11 0.17
N ILE A 71 -6.85 -11.86 -0.70
CA ILE A 71 -6.71 -13.32 -0.60
C ILE A 71 -6.00 -13.68 0.71
N GLY A 72 -4.87 -13.04 1.01
CA GLY A 72 -4.15 -13.26 2.27
C GLY A 72 -4.97 -12.82 3.49
N CYS A 73 -5.67 -11.68 3.41
CA CYS A 73 -6.52 -11.18 4.49
C CYS A 73 -7.70 -12.13 4.78
N LYS A 74 -8.40 -12.60 3.75
CA LYS A 74 -9.51 -13.55 3.88
C LYS A 74 -9.03 -14.84 4.55
N TYR A 75 -7.90 -15.40 4.13
CA TYR A 75 -7.30 -16.57 4.76
C TYR A 75 -7.07 -16.35 6.28
N LEU A 76 -6.46 -15.24 6.67
CA LEU A 76 -6.18 -14.94 8.08
C LEU A 76 -7.47 -14.71 8.89
N ILE A 77 -8.45 -14.02 8.28
CA ILE A 77 -9.74 -13.74 8.93
C ILE A 77 -10.55 -15.04 9.07
N ASP A 78 -10.55 -15.91 8.08
CA ASP A 78 -11.23 -17.22 8.17
C ASP A 78 -10.65 -18.08 9.27
N LYS A 79 -9.33 -18.03 9.47
CA LYS A 79 -8.61 -18.78 10.49
C LYS A 79 -8.78 -18.21 11.91
N TYR A 80 -8.64 -16.89 12.06
CA TYR A 80 -8.56 -16.24 13.38
C TYR A 80 -9.80 -15.45 13.78
N LYS A 81 -10.72 -15.20 12.85
CA LYS A 81 -11.98 -14.44 13.00
C LYS A 81 -11.79 -12.96 13.36
N ASP A 82 -10.89 -12.66 14.27
CA ASP A 82 -10.57 -11.29 14.71
C ASP A 82 -9.07 -11.17 14.96
N CYS A 83 -8.37 -10.44 14.09
CA CYS A 83 -6.92 -10.33 14.10
C CYS A 83 -6.47 -8.94 13.65
N TYR A 84 -5.20 -8.66 13.90
CA TYR A 84 -4.48 -7.56 13.25
C TYR A 84 -3.65 -8.12 12.10
N ILE A 85 -3.60 -7.40 10.99
CA ILE A 85 -2.94 -7.88 9.78
C ILE A 85 -1.91 -6.87 9.31
N PHE A 86 -0.64 -7.24 9.35
CA PHE A 86 0.42 -6.55 8.62
C PHE A 86 0.33 -6.91 7.15
N VAL A 87 0.38 -5.88 6.30
CA VAL A 87 0.52 -6.03 4.85
C VAL A 87 1.86 -5.43 4.45
N SER A 88 2.65 -6.19 3.71
CA SER A 88 4.02 -5.83 3.37
C SER A 88 4.37 -6.19 1.93
N ASN A 89 5.11 -5.29 1.28
CA ASN A 89 5.90 -5.67 0.12
C ASN A 89 7.06 -6.57 0.54
N SER A 90 7.64 -7.29 -0.41
CA SER A 90 8.79 -8.17 -0.17
C SER A 90 10.09 -7.43 0.17
N ASP A 91 10.21 -6.16 -0.25
CA ASP A 91 11.40 -5.32 -0.11
C ASP A 91 11.41 -4.43 1.15
N ILE A 92 10.66 -4.85 2.15
CA ILE A 92 10.63 -4.24 3.47
C ILE A 92 11.72 -4.89 4.35
N ARG A 93 12.32 -4.08 5.23
CA ARG A 93 13.24 -4.53 6.28
C ARG A 93 12.80 -3.95 7.62
N ILE A 94 12.66 -4.84 8.61
CA ILE A 94 12.25 -4.53 9.98
C ILE A 94 13.45 -4.79 10.88
N GLU A 95 13.89 -3.78 11.61
CA GLU A 95 15.10 -3.92 12.43
C GLU A 95 14.84 -4.67 13.73
N GLU A 96 13.69 -4.39 14.37
CA GLU A 96 13.37 -4.97 15.67
C GLU A 96 11.92 -5.48 15.74
N GLU A 97 11.72 -6.60 16.43
CA GLU A 97 10.37 -7.09 16.74
C GLU A 97 9.55 -6.06 17.51
N ASN A 98 10.21 -5.22 18.32
CA ASN A 98 9.54 -4.20 19.11
C ASN A 98 8.83 -3.17 18.24
N ASP A 99 9.30 -2.91 17.03
CA ASP A 99 8.64 -2.01 16.07
C ASP A 99 7.21 -2.49 15.75
N LEU A 100 7.05 -3.79 15.51
CA LEU A 100 5.75 -4.38 15.25
C LEU A 100 4.84 -4.32 16.50
N LYS A 101 5.41 -4.55 17.69
CA LYS A 101 4.67 -4.43 18.96
C LYS A 101 4.16 -3.01 19.20
N GLU A 102 4.98 -2.00 18.91
CA GLU A 102 4.57 -0.58 19.03
C GLU A 102 3.47 -0.20 18.04
N LEU A 103 3.52 -0.71 16.80
CA LEU A 103 2.43 -0.51 15.84
C LEU A 103 1.12 -1.14 16.34
N VAL A 104 1.16 -2.36 16.86
CA VAL A 104 -0.02 -3.06 17.41
C VAL A 104 -0.60 -2.30 18.60
N LYS A 105 0.23 -1.75 19.48
CA LYS A 105 -0.22 -0.97 20.63
C LYS A 105 -1.03 0.26 20.24
N THR A 106 -0.85 0.78 19.02
CA THR A 106 -1.59 1.95 18.52
C THR A 106 -3.10 1.71 18.48
N PHE A 107 -3.55 0.48 18.29
CA PHE A 107 -4.98 0.14 18.31
C PHE A 107 -5.66 0.25 19.69
N LYS A 108 -4.91 0.53 20.76
CA LYS A 108 -5.51 0.91 22.04
C LYS A 108 -6.24 2.25 21.97
N VAL A 109 -5.91 3.09 21.01
CA VAL A 109 -6.63 4.35 20.73
C VAL A 109 -7.89 4.03 19.91
N LYS A 110 -9.02 4.51 20.40
CA LYS A 110 -10.34 4.22 19.83
C LYS A 110 -10.44 4.72 18.36
N ASP A 111 -11.16 3.95 17.55
CA ASP A 111 -11.51 4.24 16.16
C ASP A 111 -10.33 4.22 15.18
N ILE A 112 -9.13 3.87 15.61
CA ILE A 112 -8.01 3.62 14.70
C ILE A 112 -8.24 2.27 14.02
N ALA A 113 -8.21 2.27 12.69
CA ALA A 113 -8.34 1.06 11.86
C ALA A 113 -7.10 0.76 11.04
N LEU A 114 -6.30 1.78 10.72
CA LEU A 114 -5.12 1.67 9.87
C LEU A 114 -3.94 2.40 10.51
N VAL A 115 -2.82 1.72 10.61
CA VAL A 115 -1.58 2.24 11.22
C VAL A 115 -0.43 2.08 10.25
N GLY A 116 0.27 3.17 9.97
CA GLY A 116 1.54 3.15 9.24
C GLY A 116 2.71 3.52 10.14
N PRO A 117 3.92 3.03 9.87
CA PRO A 117 5.17 3.55 10.42
C PRO A 117 5.67 4.75 9.62
N VAL A 118 6.76 5.33 10.06
CA VAL A 118 7.65 6.14 9.23
C VAL A 118 8.38 5.21 8.27
N ILE A 119 8.30 5.44 6.97
CA ILE A 119 9.02 4.65 5.97
C ILE A 119 10.30 5.37 5.55
N LYS A 120 11.43 4.73 5.73
CA LYS A 120 12.73 5.22 5.26
C LYS A 120 13.09 4.56 3.93
N GLU A 121 13.29 5.38 2.92
CA GLU A 121 13.66 4.98 1.56
C GLU A 121 15.02 5.57 1.19
N PRO A 122 15.71 5.07 0.17
CA PRO A 122 16.98 5.65 -0.30
C PRO A 122 16.87 7.15 -0.63
N ASP A 123 15.71 7.58 -1.13
CA ASP A 123 15.45 8.96 -1.56
C ASP A 123 14.91 9.86 -0.43
N GLY A 124 14.71 9.34 0.78
CA GLY A 124 14.24 10.11 1.91
C GLY A 124 13.24 9.39 2.82
N VAL A 125 12.51 10.18 3.59
CA VAL A 125 11.54 9.69 4.57
C VAL A 125 10.13 9.96 4.08
N VAL A 126 9.30 8.93 4.10
CA VAL A 126 7.88 9.00 3.75
C VAL A 126 7.04 8.70 4.98
N ARG A 127 5.99 9.49 5.16
CA ARG A 127 4.99 9.29 6.21
C ARG A 127 3.62 9.11 5.54
N GLY A 128 2.58 9.74 6.06
CA GLY A 128 1.28 9.71 5.41
C GLY A 128 1.04 10.91 4.48
N TRP A 129 -0.03 10.83 3.72
CA TRP A 129 -0.47 11.88 2.80
C TRP A 129 -1.90 12.29 3.06
N LYS A 130 -2.27 13.44 2.47
CA LYS A 130 -3.65 13.92 2.38
C LYS A 130 -4.36 13.28 1.19
N LEU A 131 -5.65 13.04 1.34
CA LEU A 131 -6.55 12.87 0.20
C LEU A 131 -6.75 14.21 -0.47
N THR A 132 -6.66 14.23 -1.79
CA THR A 132 -6.89 15.40 -2.62
C THR A 132 -8.32 15.44 -3.14
N SER A 133 -8.84 16.64 -3.35
CA SER A 133 -10.08 16.86 -4.10
C SER A 133 -9.83 16.73 -5.60
N VAL A 134 -10.88 16.48 -6.37
CA VAL A 134 -10.81 16.40 -7.84
C VAL A 134 -10.14 17.64 -8.47
N ASN A 135 -10.44 18.84 -7.93
CA ASN A 135 -9.86 20.09 -8.44
C ASN A 135 -8.34 20.15 -8.18
N GLU A 136 -7.89 19.70 -7.00
CA GLU A 136 -6.45 19.58 -6.71
C GLU A 136 -5.79 18.54 -7.61
N ASP A 137 -6.48 17.43 -7.89
CA ASP A 137 -5.99 16.42 -8.81
C ASP A 137 -5.91 16.92 -10.25
N ILE A 138 -6.85 17.74 -10.71
CA ILE A 138 -6.77 18.44 -11.99
C ILE A 138 -5.52 19.34 -12.02
N LEU A 139 -5.33 20.18 -11.00
CA LEU A 139 -4.15 21.06 -10.90
C LEU A 139 -2.84 20.27 -10.93
N MET A 140 -2.76 19.17 -10.18
CA MET A 140 -1.58 18.28 -10.16
C MET A 140 -1.35 17.55 -11.49
N ASN A 141 -2.34 17.46 -12.37
CA ASN A 141 -2.18 16.86 -13.69
C ASN A 141 -1.79 17.88 -14.78
N ILE A 142 -1.81 19.18 -14.50
CA ILE A 142 -1.31 20.20 -15.43
C ILE A 142 0.22 20.17 -15.41
N PRO A 143 0.88 20.00 -16.59
CA PRO A 143 2.34 20.09 -16.69
C PRO A 143 2.84 21.42 -16.09
N LEU A 144 4.00 21.39 -15.40
CA LEU A 144 4.61 22.50 -14.66
C LEU A 144 3.95 22.82 -13.30
N ILE A 145 2.62 22.90 -13.19
CA ILE A 145 1.91 23.14 -11.93
C ILE A 145 2.17 22.00 -10.92
N ASN A 146 2.15 20.77 -11.41
CA ASN A 146 2.49 19.58 -10.60
C ASN A 146 3.82 19.73 -9.85
N ARG A 147 4.85 20.25 -10.52
CA ARG A 147 6.19 20.39 -9.92
C ARG A 147 6.21 21.37 -8.73
N ILE A 148 5.35 22.37 -8.77
CA ILE A 148 5.31 23.45 -7.76
C ILE A 148 4.39 23.10 -6.60
N TYR A 149 3.20 22.57 -6.89
CA TYR A 149 2.11 22.46 -5.91
C TYR A 149 1.94 21.06 -5.30
N ARG A 150 2.43 19.99 -5.96
CA ARG A 150 2.21 18.61 -5.53
C ARG A 150 2.57 18.38 -4.05
N ASN A 151 3.76 18.80 -3.66
CA ASN A 151 4.22 18.59 -2.29
C ASN A 151 3.36 19.35 -1.28
N LYS A 152 2.90 20.55 -1.61
CA LYS A 152 2.06 21.37 -0.76
C LYS A 152 0.64 20.79 -0.60
N LEU A 153 0.10 20.22 -1.67
CA LEU A 153 -1.25 19.64 -1.68
C LEU A 153 -1.28 18.29 -0.98
N LEU A 154 -0.30 17.41 -1.24
CA LEU A 154 -0.28 16.05 -0.72
C LEU A 154 0.28 15.95 0.70
N ASN A 155 1.34 16.70 1.03
CA ASN A 155 2.09 16.48 2.25
C ASN A 155 1.57 17.32 3.42
N TYR A 156 1.64 16.75 4.61
CA TYR A 156 1.58 17.50 5.85
C TYR A 156 2.93 18.18 6.10
N LYS A 157 2.95 19.26 6.89
CA LYS A 157 4.20 19.93 7.30
C LYS A 157 4.99 19.00 8.24
N ASP A 158 6.32 19.08 8.25
CA ASP A 158 7.16 18.26 9.14
C ASP A 158 6.82 18.46 10.63
N SER A 159 6.40 19.66 11.01
CA SER A 159 5.93 19.94 12.37
C SER A 159 4.74 19.11 12.82
N TYR A 160 3.93 18.63 11.88
CA TYR A 160 2.77 17.77 12.14
C TYR A 160 3.15 16.39 12.69
N TYR A 161 4.36 15.92 12.40
CA TYR A 161 4.86 14.62 12.80
C TYR A 161 5.72 14.62 14.08
N LYS A 162 5.68 15.71 14.84
CA LYS A 162 6.42 15.81 16.12
C LYS A 162 5.74 15.10 17.29
N THR A 163 4.50 14.68 17.14
CA THR A 163 3.72 13.93 18.14
C THR A 163 3.95 12.44 18.01
N LEU A 164 3.56 11.65 19.02
CA LEU A 164 3.65 10.19 18.97
C LEU A 164 2.84 9.61 17.80
N LEU A 165 1.61 10.07 17.63
CA LEU A 165 0.69 9.64 16.59
C LEU A 165 0.26 10.85 15.76
N SER A 166 0.36 10.75 14.45
CA SER A 166 -0.15 11.76 13.53
C SER A 166 -1.30 11.19 12.71
N TYR A 167 -2.46 11.83 12.78
CA TYR A 167 -3.65 11.44 12.00
C TYR A 167 -3.45 11.86 10.55
N VAL A 168 -3.50 10.92 9.64
CA VAL A 168 -3.32 11.14 8.20
C VAL A 168 -4.48 10.58 7.41
N ASP A 169 -4.66 11.02 6.16
CA ASP A 169 -5.68 10.39 5.33
C ASP A 169 -5.19 9.03 4.78
N MET A 170 -3.94 8.95 4.35
CA MET A 170 -3.36 7.75 3.73
C MET A 170 -2.02 7.37 4.34
N VAL A 171 -1.73 6.08 4.37
CA VAL A 171 -0.40 5.51 4.64
C VAL A 171 0.18 4.92 3.36
N LYS A 172 1.49 4.63 3.36
CA LYS A 172 2.13 4.01 2.19
C LYS A 172 1.77 2.53 2.09
N GLY A 173 1.31 2.10 0.92
CA GLY A 173 0.85 0.74 0.66
C GLY A 173 1.94 -0.33 0.75
N CYS A 174 3.22 0.05 0.75
CA CYS A 174 4.31 -0.92 0.87
C CYS A 174 4.39 -1.58 2.25
N PHE A 175 3.85 -0.93 3.31
CA PHE A 175 3.80 -1.50 4.66
C PHE A 175 2.76 -0.78 5.52
N PHE A 176 1.81 -1.52 6.06
CA PHE A 176 0.83 -1.02 7.02
C PHE A 176 0.25 -2.14 7.89
N LEU A 177 -0.42 -1.76 8.97
CA LEU A 177 -1.15 -2.64 9.88
C LEU A 177 -2.62 -2.24 9.89
N ILE A 178 -3.52 -3.20 9.67
CA ILE A 178 -4.97 -2.98 9.62
C ILE A 178 -5.72 -3.89 10.60
N ASP A 179 -6.79 -3.37 11.18
CA ASP A 179 -7.75 -4.17 11.98
C ASP A 179 -8.66 -4.97 11.05
N SER A 180 -8.76 -6.28 11.26
CA SER A 180 -9.55 -7.17 10.41
C SER A 180 -11.04 -6.83 10.42
N LYS A 181 -11.59 -6.41 11.58
CA LYS A 181 -13.01 -6.03 11.67
C LYS A 181 -13.32 -4.75 10.92
N ALA A 182 -12.38 -3.79 10.93
CA ALA A 182 -12.50 -2.60 10.12
C ALA A 182 -12.42 -2.94 8.63
N LEU A 183 -11.49 -3.84 8.24
CA LEU A 183 -11.34 -4.30 6.86
C LEU A 183 -12.61 -5.01 6.34
N GLU A 184 -13.20 -5.92 7.12
CA GLU A 184 -14.49 -6.55 6.78
C GLU A 184 -15.60 -5.51 6.62
N LYS A 185 -15.69 -4.54 7.55
CA LYS A 185 -16.74 -3.52 7.55
C LYS A 185 -16.69 -2.56 6.36
N ILE A 186 -15.53 -2.39 5.75
CA ILE A 186 -15.36 -1.64 4.51
C ILE A 186 -15.42 -2.54 3.26
N ASN A 187 -15.74 -3.81 3.42
CA ASN A 187 -15.74 -4.80 2.33
C ASN A 187 -14.39 -4.89 1.62
N TYR A 188 -13.30 -5.09 2.38
CA TYR A 188 -11.93 -5.30 1.93
C TYR A 188 -11.37 -4.17 1.03
N LEU A 189 -10.20 -4.38 0.40
CA LEU A 189 -9.67 -3.49 -0.63
C LEU A 189 -10.51 -3.64 -1.92
N ASP A 190 -10.58 -2.57 -2.71
CA ASP A 190 -11.26 -2.64 -4.01
C ASP A 190 -10.38 -3.36 -5.04
N GLU A 191 -10.92 -4.40 -5.67
CA GLU A 191 -10.21 -5.27 -6.61
C GLU A 191 -10.27 -4.77 -8.07
N ASN A 192 -10.90 -3.61 -8.33
CA ASN A 192 -11.04 -3.06 -9.69
C ASN A 192 -9.83 -2.24 -10.15
N THR A 193 -8.82 -2.08 -9.30
CA THR A 193 -7.52 -1.53 -9.70
C THR A 193 -6.49 -2.66 -9.77
N PHE A 194 -5.71 -2.69 -10.85
CA PHE A 194 -4.62 -3.68 -10.95
C PHE A 194 -3.43 -3.30 -10.07
N LEU A 195 -3.04 -2.03 -10.10
CA LEU A 195 -1.92 -1.49 -9.34
C LEU A 195 -2.05 0.03 -9.23
N TYR A 196 -1.69 0.58 -8.06
CA TYR A 196 -1.79 1.99 -7.67
C TYR A 196 -3.22 2.44 -7.34
N TYR A 197 -3.34 3.46 -6.50
CA TYR A 197 -4.56 4.03 -5.95
C TYR A 197 -5.30 3.15 -4.93
N GLU A 198 -4.77 1.98 -4.58
CA GLU A 198 -5.33 1.13 -3.52
C GLU A 198 -5.38 1.88 -2.19
N GLU A 199 -4.34 2.65 -1.87
CA GLU A 199 -4.26 3.44 -0.64
C GLU A 199 -5.28 4.57 -0.63
N ASN A 200 -5.50 5.24 -1.76
CA ASN A 200 -6.51 6.29 -1.91
C ASN A 200 -7.91 5.73 -1.70
N ILE A 201 -8.22 4.60 -2.32
CA ILE A 201 -9.52 3.94 -2.21
C ILE A 201 -9.73 3.44 -0.77
N LEU A 202 -8.73 2.77 -0.18
CA LEU A 202 -8.78 2.30 1.21
C LEU A 202 -9.05 3.47 2.17
N ALA A 203 -8.35 4.58 2.00
CA ALA A 203 -8.51 5.79 2.81
C ALA A 203 -9.94 6.36 2.70
N LYS A 204 -10.50 6.46 1.50
CA LYS A 204 -11.90 6.90 1.30
C LYS A 204 -12.89 5.97 1.97
N LYS A 205 -12.73 4.64 1.82
CA LYS A 205 -13.60 3.63 2.43
C LYS A 205 -13.56 3.70 3.95
N LEU A 206 -12.38 3.84 4.56
CA LEU A 206 -12.22 4.01 6.00
C LEU A 206 -12.85 5.31 6.50
N LYS A 207 -12.62 6.42 5.79
CA LYS A 207 -13.17 7.75 6.13
C LYS A 207 -14.70 7.77 6.12
N VAL A 208 -15.35 7.12 5.15
CA VAL A 208 -16.82 6.97 5.09
C VAL A 208 -17.35 6.23 6.34
N LYS A 209 -16.61 5.26 6.85
CA LYS A 209 -16.97 4.53 8.08
C LYS A 209 -16.47 5.22 9.35
N LYS A 210 -15.95 6.45 9.27
CA LYS A 210 -15.43 7.26 10.38
C LYS A 210 -14.25 6.61 11.13
N TYR A 211 -13.54 5.70 10.48
CA TYR A 211 -12.30 5.16 11.00
C TYR A 211 -11.14 6.14 10.82
N LYS A 212 -10.17 6.05 11.72
CA LYS A 212 -8.96 6.87 11.72
C LYS A 212 -7.78 6.09 11.16
N THR A 213 -6.97 6.78 10.38
CA THR A 213 -5.67 6.33 9.90
C THR A 213 -4.57 7.15 10.59
N VAL A 214 -3.51 6.50 11.05
CA VAL A 214 -2.44 7.18 11.78
C VAL A 214 -1.05 6.71 11.35
N ILE A 215 -0.07 7.59 11.49
CA ILE A 215 1.34 7.25 11.51
C ILE A 215 1.79 7.18 12.96
N ASN A 216 2.41 6.06 13.35
CA ASN A 216 3.15 5.96 14.59
C ASN A 216 4.58 6.46 14.35
N ASN A 217 4.87 7.68 14.81
CA ASN A 217 6.14 8.37 14.53
C ASN A 217 7.35 7.80 15.31
N LYS A 218 7.12 6.88 16.26
CA LYS A 218 8.21 6.17 16.96
C LYS A 218 8.80 5.02 16.17
N VAL A 219 8.05 4.49 15.21
CA VAL A 219 8.43 3.30 14.45
C VAL A 219 8.93 3.69 13.08
N THR A 220 10.11 3.22 12.73
CA THR A 220 10.70 3.40 11.40
C THR A 220 10.92 2.05 10.75
N ILE A 221 10.36 1.86 9.56
CA ILE A 221 10.54 0.67 8.72
C ILE A 221 11.29 1.08 7.45
N TYR A 222 12.16 0.21 6.96
CA TYR A 222 12.99 0.47 5.79
C TYR A 222 12.38 -0.19 4.55
N HIS A 223 12.31 0.58 3.47
CA HIS A 223 11.87 0.11 2.16
C HIS A 223 13.04 0.24 1.20
N ASP A 224 13.72 -0.87 0.97
CA ASP A 224 15.00 -0.90 0.26
C ASP A 224 14.86 -0.70 -1.26
N HIS A 225 13.65 -0.31 -1.76
CA HIS A 225 13.31 -0.13 -3.16
C HIS A 225 13.85 -1.24 -4.04
N ALA A 226 13.49 -2.46 -3.73
CA ALA A 226 13.77 -3.52 -4.64
C ALA A 226 13.11 -3.16 -5.97
N LYS A 227 13.84 -3.32 -6.99
CA LYS A 227 13.54 -2.98 -8.37
C LYS A 227 12.41 -3.83 -8.98
N THR A 228 11.53 -4.43 -8.16
CA THR A 228 10.54 -5.43 -8.58
C THR A 228 9.56 -4.86 -9.61
N ILE A 229 8.98 -3.69 -9.34
CA ILE A 229 8.07 -3.04 -10.30
C ILE A 229 8.85 -2.54 -11.53
N SER A 230 10.06 -1.99 -11.33
CA SER A 230 10.89 -1.48 -12.43
C SER A 230 11.47 -2.58 -13.31
N LYS A 231 11.65 -3.80 -12.77
CA LYS A 231 12.08 -4.98 -13.53
C LYS A 231 10.97 -5.54 -14.42
N ASN A 232 9.71 -5.48 -13.95
CA ASN A 232 8.61 -6.20 -14.57
C ASN A 232 7.70 -5.33 -15.46
N VAL A 233 7.72 -4.00 -15.30
CA VAL A 233 6.84 -3.08 -16.03
C VAL A 233 7.61 -1.89 -16.57
N ASN A 234 7.58 -1.68 -17.89
CA ASN A 234 8.22 -0.51 -18.49
C ASN A 234 7.50 0.80 -18.11
N ASN A 235 8.23 1.93 -18.16
CA ASN A 235 7.76 3.22 -17.69
C ASN A 235 6.46 3.73 -18.35
N ILE A 236 6.19 3.36 -19.60
CA ILE A 236 4.97 3.75 -20.32
C ILE A 236 3.79 2.92 -19.85
N ASN A 237 3.97 1.60 -19.71
CA ASN A 237 2.91 0.72 -19.20
C ASN A 237 2.58 1.05 -17.76
N ARG A 238 3.60 1.31 -16.91
CA ARG A 238 3.39 1.78 -15.55
C ARG A 238 2.56 3.05 -15.49
N TYR A 239 2.85 4.02 -16.38
CA TYR A 239 2.06 5.24 -16.47
C TYR A 239 0.61 4.96 -16.86
N LYS A 240 0.36 4.10 -17.85
CA LYS A 240 -1.01 3.74 -18.27
C LYS A 240 -1.79 3.10 -17.13
N ILE A 241 -1.23 2.07 -16.48
CA ILE A 241 -1.85 1.40 -15.33
C ILE A 241 -2.17 2.42 -14.22
N THR A 242 -1.20 3.29 -13.88
CA THR A 242 -1.43 4.34 -12.87
C THR A 242 -2.61 5.25 -13.27
N LYS A 243 -2.74 5.60 -14.55
CA LYS A 243 -3.80 6.49 -15.02
C LYS A 243 -5.16 5.81 -15.13
N GLU A 244 -5.20 4.54 -15.42
CA GLU A 244 -6.42 3.73 -15.37
C GLU A 244 -6.95 3.67 -13.94
N SER A 245 -6.13 3.31 -12.97
CA SER A 245 -6.47 3.27 -11.55
C SER A 245 -6.86 4.66 -11.01
N PHE A 246 -6.14 5.72 -11.41
CA PHE A 246 -6.48 7.10 -11.09
C PHE A 246 -7.88 7.48 -11.58
N MET A 247 -8.18 7.23 -12.86
CA MET A 247 -9.48 7.56 -13.43
C MET A 247 -10.62 6.76 -12.80
N TYR A 248 -10.35 5.50 -12.42
CA TYR A 248 -11.29 4.69 -11.67
C TYR A 248 -11.58 5.30 -10.29
N TYR A 249 -10.53 5.71 -9.55
CA TYR A 249 -10.63 6.37 -8.26
C TYR A 249 -11.42 7.67 -8.34
N GLU A 250 -11.08 8.55 -9.29
CA GLU A 250 -11.75 9.83 -9.46
C GLU A 250 -13.26 9.68 -9.70
N LYS A 251 -13.64 8.72 -10.55
CA LYS A 251 -15.02 8.46 -10.91
C LYS A 251 -15.82 7.81 -9.78
N ASN A 252 -15.25 6.86 -9.05
CA ASN A 252 -16.00 5.98 -8.16
C ASN A 252 -15.84 6.35 -6.67
N TYR A 253 -14.81 7.11 -6.32
CA TYR A 253 -14.47 7.42 -4.92
C TYR A 253 -14.24 8.90 -4.64
N ASN A 254 -13.88 9.70 -5.64
CA ASN A 254 -13.57 11.12 -5.45
C ASN A 254 -14.66 12.06 -5.94
N ASP A 255 -15.83 11.51 -6.34
CA ASP A 255 -17.04 12.23 -6.75
C ASP A 255 -16.82 13.18 -7.95
N ALA A 256 -15.92 12.84 -8.87
CA ALA A 256 -15.65 13.63 -10.05
C ALA A 256 -16.85 13.64 -11.00
N ASN A 257 -17.32 14.82 -11.39
CA ASN A 257 -18.38 14.99 -12.36
C ASN A 257 -17.88 14.76 -13.80
N SER A 258 -18.81 14.68 -14.76
CA SER A 258 -18.49 14.37 -16.16
C SER A 258 -17.52 15.37 -16.80
N LEU A 259 -17.62 16.67 -16.48
CA LEU A 259 -16.70 17.69 -17.00
C LEU A 259 -15.28 17.50 -16.44
N GLN A 260 -15.17 17.25 -15.14
CA GLN A 260 -13.88 17.01 -14.48
C GLN A 260 -13.21 15.74 -15.03
N ILE A 261 -13.97 14.65 -15.22
CA ILE A 261 -13.49 13.43 -15.87
C ILE A 261 -12.99 13.70 -17.29
N PHE A 262 -13.71 14.51 -18.06
CA PHE A 262 -13.31 14.90 -19.42
C PHE A 262 -11.98 15.68 -19.40
N ILE A 263 -11.85 16.67 -18.52
CA ILE A 263 -10.61 17.47 -18.33
C ILE A 263 -9.44 16.54 -17.97
N LEU A 264 -9.64 15.65 -16.99
CA LEU A 264 -8.60 14.70 -16.56
C LEU A 264 -8.15 13.76 -17.69
N LYS A 265 -9.08 13.30 -18.54
CA LYS A 265 -8.73 12.50 -19.74
C LYS A 265 -7.82 13.26 -20.69
N ILE A 266 -8.14 14.54 -20.98
CA ILE A 266 -7.32 15.40 -21.86
C ILE A 266 -5.92 15.56 -21.23
N LEU A 267 -5.83 15.93 -19.97
CA LEU A 267 -4.56 16.12 -19.27
C LEU A 267 -3.70 14.85 -19.25
N ASN A 268 -4.34 13.69 -19.01
CA ASN A 268 -3.65 12.40 -19.05
C ASN A 268 -3.05 12.10 -20.45
N ASN A 269 -3.78 12.41 -21.53
CA ASN A 269 -3.29 12.24 -22.89
C ASN A 269 -2.12 13.18 -23.18
N ILE A 270 -2.21 14.45 -22.80
CA ILE A 270 -1.10 15.42 -22.93
C ILE A 270 0.14 14.91 -22.20
N ASN A 271 -0.01 14.50 -20.94
CA ASN A 271 1.08 13.97 -20.13
C ASN A 271 1.71 12.70 -20.73
N LEU A 272 0.92 11.84 -21.36
CA LEU A 272 1.42 10.65 -22.04
C LEU A 272 2.27 11.03 -23.27
N ILE A 273 1.82 12.03 -24.06
CA ILE A 273 2.57 12.55 -25.22
C ILE A 273 3.91 13.15 -24.77
N VAL A 274 3.88 14.02 -23.75
CA VAL A 274 5.09 14.62 -23.18
C VAL A 274 6.08 13.54 -22.68
N LYS A 275 5.59 12.48 -22.03
CA LYS A 275 6.44 11.35 -21.61
C LYS A 275 7.05 10.58 -22.78
N LYS A 276 6.32 10.40 -23.87
CA LYS A 276 6.84 9.72 -25.06
C LYS A 276 7.94 10.54 -25.73
N ILE A 277 7.76 11.87 -25.82
CA ILE A 277 8.77 12.78 -26.41
C ILE A 277 10.06 12.82 -25.58
N ARG A 278 9.95 12.86 -24.24
CA ARG A 278 11.13 12.88 -23.36
C ARG A 278 11.91 11.56 -23.28
N LYS A 279 11.40 10.50 -23.88
CA LYS A 279 12.04 9.18 -23.93
C LYS A 279 12.84 8.96 -25.21
N LYS A 280 12.69 9.86 -26.19
CA LYS A 280 13.56 9.98 -27.38
C LYS A 280 14.76 10.87 -27.06
#